data_e89a93bbbefb43ca38a8404e1448cc7d
#
_entry.id   e89a93bbbefb43ca38a8404e1448cc7d
#
_cell.length_a   1.000
_cell.length_b   1.000
_cell.length_c   1.000
_cell.angle_alpha   90.00
_cell.angle_beta   90.00
_cell.angle_gamma   90.00
#
_symmetry.space_group_name_H-M   'P 1'
#
loop_
_entity.id
_entity.type
_entity.pdbx_description
1 polymer ?
#
loop_
_entity_poly.entity_id
_entity_poly.type
_entity_poly.pdbx_seq_one_letter_code
_entity_poly.pdbx_strand_id
1 'polypeptide(L)'
;KKKIEFDLLTPKARIKVLGKKVDSWSFSINGYLPQSTDLRENSEIFSNRITGCLSFVDIEIKNISILSNNAYCEDAFNLIRTQGNIKSAIIQNSLSDGIDLDFSKIKISQLNISNSKNDCIDMSYGEYEILDTFLNNCGDKGISIGEKSKVSINSASIDNAIYGIVSKDSSKVFIKNSKISNIKYCLAAYRKKQEFSGSVIDFNNLSCDNY
;
A
#
# COMPACT_ATOMS: atom_id res chain seq x y z
N LYS A 1 16.69 8.33 18.13
CA LYS A 1 15.61 8.06 17.18
C LYS A 1 14.56 7.26 17.94
N LYS A 2 13.32 7.74 17.97
CA LYS A 2 12.23 7.03 18.67
C LYS A 2 11.87 5.78 17.85
N LYS A 3 11.87 4.60 18.45
CA LYS A 3 11.57 3.33 17.78
C LYS A 3 10.63 2.48 18.62
N ILE A 4 9.68 1.83 17.98
CA ILE A 4 8.83 0.80 18.54
C ILE A 4 8.92 -0.43 17.64
N GLU A 5 9.08 -1.60 18.24
CA GLU A 5 9.08 -2.89 17.56
C GLU A 5 7.96 -3.75 18.12
N PHE A 6 7.29 -4.45 17.23
CA PHE A 6 6.21 -5.36 17.54
C PHE A 6 6.47 -6.72 16.92
N ASP A 7 6.36 -7.76 17.73
CA ASP A 7 6.31 -9.14 17.27
C ASP A 7 4.86 -9.63 17.39
N LEU A 8 4.22 -9.95 16.28
CA LEU A 8 2.86 -10.47 16.26
C LEU A 8 2.89 -11.97 16.54
N LEU A 9 2.35 -12.38 17.67
CA LEU A 9 2.40 -13.77 18.15
C LEU A 9 1.26 -14.65 17.64
N THR A 10 0.28 -14.06 16.96
CA THR A 10 -0.86 -14.78 16.38
C THR A 10 -1.30 -14.17 15.06
N PRO A 11 -1.93 -14.93 14.15
CA PRO A 11 -2.43 -14.39 12.89
C PRO A 11 -3.57 -13.36 13.07
N LYS A 12 -4.20 -13.31 14.23
CA LYS A 12 -5.29 -12.36 14.56
C LYS A 12 -4.79 -11.07 15.21
N ALA A 13 -3.50 -10.97 15.56
CA ALA A 13 -2.95 -9.78 16.21
C ALA A 13 -2.99 -8.57 15.27
N ARG A 14 -3.47 -7.45 15.80
CA ARG A 14 -3.58 -6.16 15.09
C ARG A 14 -3.13 -5.04 16.02
N ILE A 15 -2.43 -4.07 15.46
CA ILE A 15 -1.95 -2.90 16.17
C ILE A 15 -2.65 -1.68 15.60
N LYS A 16 -3.30 -0.90 16.46
CA LYS A 16 -3.92 0.36 16.09
C LYS A 16 -3.24 1.52 16.81
N VAL A 17 -2.76 2.48 16.05
CA VAL A 17 -2.20 3.72 16.57
C VAL A 17 -3.25 4.83 16.48
N LEU A 18 -3.57 5.41 17.61
CA LEU A 18 -4.52 6.50 17.78
C LEU A 18 -3.86 7.67 18.50
N GLY A 19 -4.32 8.87 18.22
CA GLY A 19 -3.83 10.06 18.90
C GLY A 19 -3.92 11.30 18.04
N LYS A 20 -3.29 12.39 18.48
CA LYS A 20 -3.29 13.62 17.70
C LYS A 20 -2.18 13.63 16.66
N LYS A 21 -0.96 13.25 17.07
CA LYS A 21 0.21 13.36 16.22
C LYS A 21 1.32 12.39 16.60
N VAL A 22 1.98 11.85 15.58
CA VAL A 22 3.24 11.09 15.69
C VAL A 22 4.30 11.75 14.83
N ASP A 23 5.45 12.09 15.40
CA ASP A 23 6.53 12.79 14.72
C ASP A 23 7.89 12.10 14.92
N SER A 24 8.54 11.75 13.81
CA SER A 24 9.90 11.20 13.76
C SER A 24 10.08 9.87 14.50
N TRP A 25 9.07 8.99 14.45
CA TRP A 25 9.12 7.64 14.97
C TRP A 25 9.43 6.62 13.87
N SER A 26 10.08 5.55 14.28
CA SER A 26 10.23 4.32 13.50
C SER A 26 9.36 3.22 14.11
N PHE A 27 8.55 2.57 13.28
CA PHE A 27 7.74 1.41 13.64
C PHE A 27 8.26 0.20 12.89
N SER A 28 8.50 -0.89 13.61
CA SER A 28 8.91 -2.17 13.04
C SER A 28 7.91 -3.24 13.45
N ILE A 29 7.48 -4.04 12.48
CA ILE A 29 6.57 -5.15 12.69
C ILE A 29 7.21 -6.42 12.15
N ASN A 30 7.32 -7.42 13.00
CA ASN A 30 7.55 -8.79 12.62
C ASN A 30 6.22 -9.53 12.71
N GLY A 31 5.69 -9.92 11.56
CA GLY A 31 4.42 -10.61 11.47
C GLY A 31 4.51 -12.05 11.97
N TYR A 32 3.35 -12.67 12.10
CA TYR A 32 3.24 -14.07 12.47
C TYR A 32 3.50 -14.96 11.25
N LEU A 33 4.46 -15.87 11.37
CA LEU A 33 4.68 -16.92 10.37
C LEU A 33 3.79 -18.12 10.74
N PRO A 34 2.73 -18.41 9.96
CA PRO A 34 1.82 -19.50 10.27
C PRO A 34 2.52 -20.85 10.17
N GLN A 35 2.23 -21.72 11.10
CA GLN A 35 2.57 -23.16 11.00
C GLN A 35 1.57 -23.82 10.04
N SER A 36 1.91 -24.98 9.49
CA SER A 36 1.08 -25.68 8.51
C SER A 36 -0.35 -25.99 8.98
N THR A 37 -0.60 -26.03 10.27
CA THR A 37 -1.90 -26.22 10.90
C THR A 37 -2.80 -24.98 10.88
N ASP A 38 -2.22 -23.78 10.79
CA ASP A 38 -2.94 -22.50 10.88
C ASP A 38 -3.64 -22.11 9.56
N LEU A 39 -3.29 -22.77 8.47
CA LEU A 39 -3.81 -22.46 7.12
C LEU A 39 -5.29 -22.82 6.93
N ARG A 40 -5.90 -23.58 7.83
CA ARG A 40 -7.31 -24.01 7.73
C ARG A 40 -8.32 -23.03 8.32
N GLU A 41 -7.89 -22.05 9.12
CA GLU A 41 -8.78 -21.09 9.80
C GLU A 41 -8.91 -19.73 9.08
N ASN A 42 -8.53 -19.66 7.81
CA ASN A 42 -8.38 -18.39 7.08
C ASN A 42 -9.68 -17.59 6.82
N SER A 43 -10.87 -18.18 6.98
CA SER A 43 -12.13 -17.49 6.73
C SER A 43 -12.54 -16.47 7.82
N GLU A 44 -11.95 -16.55 9.00
CA GLU A 44 -12.26 -15.65 10.13
C GLU A 44 -11.24 -14.51 10.32
N ILE A 45 -10.11 -14.53 9.64
CA ILE A 45 -9.01 -13.58 9.85
C ILE A 45 -9.44 -12.15 9.52
N PHE A 46 -10.34 -11.98 8.57
CA PHE A 46 -10.79 -10.68 8.06
C PHE A 46 -12.09 -10.17 8.71
N SER A 47 -12.61 -10.82 9.74
CA SER A 47 -13.88 -10.43 10.38
C SER A 47 -13.79 -9.15 11.25
N ASN A 48 -12.58 -8.66 11.53
CA ASN A 48 -12.36 -7.46 12.33
C ASN A 48 -12.32 -6.21 11.43
N ARG A 49 -12.87 -5.10 11.92
CA ARG A 49 -12.95 -3.80 11.22
C ARG A 49 -11.60 -3.12 10.96
N ILE A 50 -10.49 -3.72 11.36
CA ILE A 50 -9.11 -3.23 11.13
C ILE A 50 -8.41 -4.27 10.26
N THR A 51 -8.08 -3.89 9.05
CA THR A 51 -7.47 -4.75 8.03
C THR A 51 -5.95 -4.86 8.22
N GLY A 52 -5.30 -3.77 8.63
CA GLY A 52 -3.86 -3.69 8.76
C GLY A 52 -3.27 -4.42 9.96
N CYS A 53 -2.12 -5.07 9.77
CA CYS A 53 -1.29 -5.51 10.89
C CYS A 53 -0.87 -4.33 11.78
N LEU A 54 -0.52 -3.20 11.16
CA LEU A 54 -0.36 -1.89 11.78
C LEU A 54 -1.28 -0.89 11.10
N SER A 55 -2.19 -0.29 11.85
CA SER A 55 -3.09 0.73 11.34
C SER A 55 -2.92 2.04 12.08
N PHE A 56 -2.83 3.14 11.35
CA PHE A 56 -2.92 4.51 11.86
C PHE A 56 -4.29 5.07 11.49
N VAL A 57 -5.02 5.56 12.46
CA VAL A 57 -6.41 6.00 12.27
C VAL A 57 -6.63 7.36 12.91
N ASP A 58 -7.20 8.31 12.13
CA ASP A 58 -7.55 9.66 12.59
C ASP A 58 -6.36 10.40 13.24
N ILE A 59 -5.17 10.38 12.61
CA ILE A 59 -3.93 10.89 13.21
C ILE A 59 -3.11 11.70 12.22
N GLU A 60 -2.39 12.72 12.69
CA GLU A 60 -1.34 13.38 11.92
C GLU A 60 -0.01 12.63 12.08
N ILE A 61 0.65 12.35 10.96
CA ILE A 61 1.97 11.72 10.95
C ILE A 61 3.01 12.65 10.32
N LYS A 62 4.21 12.68 10.90
CA LYS A 62 5.32 13.45 10.36
C LYS A 62 6.61 12.67 10.41
N ASN A 63 7.26 12.54 9.26
CA ASN A 63 8.58 11.89 9.11
C ASN A 63 8.67 10.49 9.76
N ILE A 64 7.60 9.71 9.72
CA ILE A 64 7.62 8.35 10.25
C ILE A 64 8.35 7.41 9.29
N SER A 65 8.91 6.33 9.85
CA SER A 65 9.48 5.24 9.08
C SER A 65 8.80 3.93 9.48
N ILE A 66 8.51 3.09 8.49
CA ILE A 66 7.83 1.80 8.67
C ILE A 66 8.75 0.70 8.15
N LEU A 67 8.87 -0.38 8.91
CA LEU A 67 9.43 -1.65 8.50
C LEU A 67 8.42 -2.74 8.83
N SER A 68 7.93 -3.45 7.84
CA SER A 68 7.03 -4.59 8.04
C SER A 68 7.59 -5.82 7.35
N ASN A 69 7.63 -6.93 8.06
CA ASN A 69 8.08 -8.21 7.54
C ASN A 69 7.12 -9.33 7.92
N ASN A 70 6.77 -10.19 6.96
CA ASN A 70 5.89 -11.36 7.16
C ASN A 70 4.50 -10.97 7.73
N ALA A 71 3.88 -9.93 7.21
CA ALA A 71 2.57 -9.48 7.68
C ALA A 71 1.46 -10.46 7.25
N TYR A 72 0.86 -11.14 8.24
CA TYR A 72 -0.23 -12.10 8.02
C TYR A 72 -1.60 -11.44 8.29
N CYS A 73 -1.85 -10.34 7.59
CA CYS A 73 -3.07 -9.54 7.69
C CYS A 73 -3.57 -9.24 6.28
N GLU A 74 -4.76 -8.66 6.14
CA GLU A 74 -5.26 -8.18 4.84
C GLU A 74 -4.31 -7.13 4.28
N ASP A 75 -3.91 -6.15 5.12
CA ASP A 75 -2.87 -5.19 4.77
C ASP A 75 -1.69 -5.31 5.73
N ALA A 76 -0.47 -5.23 5.22
CA ALA A 76 0.67 -5.16 6.12
C ALA A 76 0.68 -3.85 6.91
N PHE A 77 0.28 -2.75 6.25
CA PHE A 77 0.19 -1.42 6.83
C PHE A 77 -1.01 -0.67 6.25
N ASN A 78 -1.84 -0.07 7.12
CA ASN A 78 -3.02 0.67 6.69
C ASN A 78 -3.07 2.07 7.33
N LEU A 79 -3.49 3.08 6.53
CA LEU A 79 -3.72 4.46 6.96
C LEU A 79 -5.16 4.87 6.67
N ILE A 80 -5.91 5.22 7.70
CA ILE A 80 -7.32 5.62 7.57
C ILE A 80 -7.50 7.04 8.11
N ARG A 81 -8.00 7.96 7.29
CA ARG A 81 -8.24 9.37 7.65
C ARG A 81 -7.02 10.01 8.32
N THR A 82 -5.85 9.75 7.74
CA THR A 82 -4.55 10.19 8.23
C THR A 82 -3.98 11.25 7.30
N GLN A 83 -3.26 12.20 7.83
CA GLN A 83 -2.57 13.22 7.04
C GLN A 83 -1.11 13.35 7.42
N GLY A 84 -0.28 13.73 6.44
CA GLY A 84 1.13 14.02 6.69
C GLY A 84 2.10 13.27 5.79
N ASN A 85 3.24 12.84 6.34
CA ASN A 85 4.28 12.25 5.52
C ASN A 85 4.99 11.03 6.14
N ILE A 86 5.26 10.07 5.28
CA ILE A 86 6.11 8.90 5.53
C ILE A 86 7.48 9.19 4.91
N LYS A 87 8.52 9.14 5.72
CA LYS A 87 9.90 9.28 5.25
C LYS A 87 10.35 8.05 4.47
N SER A 88 10.07 6.86 5.00
CA SER A 88 10.37 5.60 4.34
C SER A 88 9.43 4.49 4.81
N ALA A 89 9.01 3.64 3.89
CA ALA A 89 8.34 2.38 4.21
C ALA A 89 9.01 1.24 3.46
N ILE A 90 9.32 0.17 4.18
CA ILE A 90 9.84 -1.08 3.63
C ILE A 90 8.91 -2.18 4.09
N ILE A 91 8.29 -2.88 3.14
CA ILE A 91 7.31 -3.93 3.41
C ILE A 91 7.72 -5.17 2.64
N GLN A 92 7.83 -6.29 3.34
CA GLN A 92 8.23 -7.56 2.77
C GLN A 92 7.29 -8.68 3.20
N ASN A 93 6.88 -9.50 2.24
CA ASN A 93 6.09 -10.69 2.46
C ASN A 93 4.72 -10.38 3.12
N SER A 94 3.82 -9.71 2.40
CA SER A 94 2.45 -9.47 2.82
C SER A 94 1.53 -10.61 2.39
N LEU A 95 0.57 -10.99 3.25
CA LEU A 95 -0.43 -12.03 2.95
C LEU A 95 -1.39 -11.60 1.84
N SER A 96 -1.75 -10.32 1.79
CA SER A 96 -2.56 -9.71 0.73
C SER A 96 -1.89 -8.40 0.33
N ASP A 97 -2.40 -7.22 0.72
CA ASP A 97 -1.86 -5.95 0.30
C ASP A 97 -0.62 -5.51 1.12
N GLY A 98 0.30 -4.83 0.45
CA GLY A 98 1.46 -4.27 1.13
C GLY A 98 1.07 -3.06 1.97
N ILE A 99 0.45 -2.07 1.35
CA ILE A 99 -0.05 -0.86 2.01
C ILE A 99 -1.41 -0.47 1.46
N ASP A 100 -2.32 -0.12 2.36
CA ASP A 100 -3.63 0.42 2.03
C ASP A 100 -3.80 1.83 2.62
N LEU A 101 -4.29 2.77 1.81
CA LEU A 101 -4.42 4.17 2.14
C LEU A 101 -5.85 4.65 1.85
N ASP A 102 -6.62 4.90 2.91
CA ASP A 102 -8.02 5.29 2.83
C ASP A 102 -8.29 6.69 3.35
N PHE A 103 -9.05 7.50 2.60
CA PHE A 103 -9.54 8.81 3.03
C PHE A 103 -8.43 9.72 3.57
N SER A 104 -7.21 9.59 3.04
CA SER A 104 -6.00 10.15 3.63
C SER A 104 -5.35 11.19 2.71
N LYS A 105 -4.47 12.01 3.28
CA LYS A 105 -3.63 12.93 2.54
C LYS A 105 -2.16 12.69 2.91
N ILE A 106 -1.48 11.89 2.10
CA ILE A 106 -0.16 11.35 2.46
C ILE A 106 0.87 11.62 1.37
N LYS A 107 2.03 12.07 1.82
CA LYS A 107 3.26 12.09 1.03
C LYS A 107 4.21 11.00 1.48
N ILE A 108 4.69 10.19 0.54
CA ILE A 108 5.67 9.11 0.79
C ILE A 108 6.96 9.47 0.06
N SER A 109 8.07 9.57 0.79
CA SER A 109 9.34 9.91 0.17
C SER A 109 10.03 8.69 -0.44
N GLN A 110 10.05 7.58 0.27
CA GLN A 110 10.62 6.31 -0.21
C GLN A 110 9.70 5.14 0.17
N LEU A 111 9.36 4.32 -0.81
CA LEU A 111 8.51 3.16 -0.61
C LEU A 111 9.07 1.93 -1.32
N ASN A 112 9.39 0.90 -0.58
CA ASN A 112 9.87 -0.37 -1.11
C ASN A 112 8.95 -1.49 -0.64
N ILE A 113 8.30 -2.17 -1.58
CA ILE A 113 7.42 -3.31 -1.28
C ILE A 113 7.85 -4.52 -2.11
N SER A 114 7.93 -5.66 -1.47
CA SER A 114 8.25 -6.91 -2.13
C SER A 114 7.41 -8.07 -1.63
N ASN A 115 6.97 -8.93 -2.54
CA ASN A 115 6.23 -10.16 -2.26
C ASN A 115 4.88 -9.89 -1.54
N SER A 116 4.06 -9.01 -2.09
CA SER A 116 2.64 -8.90 -1.72
C SER A 116 1.82 -9.92 -2.50
N LYS A 117 0.91 -10.64 -1.84
CA LYS A 117 0.11 -11.68 -2.51
C LYS A 117 -1.06 -11.12 -3.32
N ASN A 118 -1.42 -9.86 -3.11
CA ASN A 118 -2.39 -9.09 -3.88
C ASN A 118 -1.75 -7.78 -4.38
N ASP A 119 -2.27 -6.61 -4.06
CA ASP A 119 -1.73 -5.33 -4.50
C ASP A 119 -0.51 -4.91 -3.65
N CYS A 120 0.53 -4.35 -4.26
CA CYS A 120 1.60 -3.75 -3.46
C CYS A 120 1.11 -2.47 -2.77
N ILE A 121 0.35 -1.64 -3.48
CA ILE A 121 -0.26 -0.41 -2.95
C ILE A 121 -1.72 -0.36 -3.38
N ASP A 122 -2.66 -0.17 -2.44
CA ASP A 122 -4.03 0.26 -2.72
C ASP A 122 -4.32 1.63 -2.12
N MET A 123 -5.01 2.49 -2.84
CA MET A 123 -5.33 3.87 -2.44
C MET A 123 -6.76 4.21 -2.80
N SER A 124 -7.51 4.71 -1.82
CA SER A 124 -8.91 5.11 -1.98
C SER A 124 -9.21 6.47 -1.36
N TYR A 125 -10.10 7.25 -1.99
CA TYR A 125 -10.69 8.49 -1.48
C TYR A 125 -9.70 9.52 -0.92
N GLY A 126 -8.51 9.66 -1.50
CA GLY A 126 -7.49 10.53 -0.93
C GLY A 126 -6.68 11.36 -1.92
N GLU A 127 -5.70 12.08 -1.38
CA GLU A 127 -4.68 12.79 -2.13
C GLU A 127 -3.30 12.23 -1.74
N TYR A 128 -2.60 11.66 -2.70
CA TYR A 128 -1.35 10.93 -2.43
C TYR A 128 -0.22 11.42 -3.33
N GLU A 129 0.95 11.60 -2.75
CA GLU A 129 2.18 11.90 -3.46
C GLU A 129 3.24 10.86 -3.13
N ILE A 130 3.76 10.15 -4.14
CA ILE A 130 4.84 9.18 -4.01
C ILE A 130 6.05 9.73 -4.76
N LEU A 131 7.16 9.99 -4.05
CA LEU A 131 8.35 10.56 -4.67
C LEU A 131 9.19 9.50 -5.34
N ASP A 132 9.43 8.37 -4.65
CA ASP A 132 10.22 7.27 -5.17
C ASP A 132 9.70 5.94 -4.64
N THR A 133 9.46 4.98 -5.55
CA THR A 133 8.98 3.66 -5.15
C THR A 133 9.61 2.54 -5.97
N PHE A 134 9.89 1.44 -5.27
CA PHE A 134 10.32 0.17 -5.85
C PHE A 134 9.36 -0.94 -5.42
N LEU A 135 8.67 -1.55 -6.39
CA LEU A 135 7.69 -2.61 -6.17
C LEU A 135 8.11 -3.86 -6.93
N ASN A 136 8.15 -4.98 -6.24
CA ASN A 136 8.55 -6.24 -6.83
C ASN A 136 7.68 -7.40 -6.34
N ASN A 137 7.25 -8.27 -7.25
CA ASN A 137 6.37 -9.42 -6.96
C ASN A 137 5.06 -8.99 -6.28
N CYS A 138 4.25 -8.20 -6.99
CA CYS A 138 2.88 -7.86 -6.58
C CYS A 138 1.91 -8.87 -7.22
N GLY A 139 1.11 -9.57 -6.43
CA GLY A 139 0.30 -10.69 -6.91
C GLY A 139 -0.80 -10.29 -7.90
N ASP A 140 -1.32 -9.07 -7.80
CA ASP A 140 -2.28 -8.51 -8.77
C ASP A 140 -1.76 -7.18 -9.33
N LYS A 141 -1.70 -6.10 -8.54
CA LYS A 141 -1.32 -4.75 -9.03
C LYS A 141 -0.09 -4.19 -8.32
N GLY A 142 0.79 -3.55 -9.07
CA GLY A 142 1.83 -2.73 -8.46
C GLY A 142 1.19 -1.58 -7.69
N ILE A 143 0.37 -0.76 -8.36
CA ILE A 143 -0.34 0.36 -7.74
C ILE A 143 -1.80 0.35 -8.18
N SER A 144 -2.70 0.28 -7.23
CA SER A 144 -4.15 0.33 -7.38
C SER A 144 -4.67 1.67 -6.83
N ILE A 145 -5.42 2.41 -7.63
CA ILE A 145 -5.94 3.73 -7.26
C ILE A 145 -7.43 3.78 -7.56
N GLY A 146 -8.25 4.01 -6.55
CA GLY A 146 -9.70 3.97 -6.65
C GLY A 146 -10.41 5.17 -5.99
N GLU A 147 -11.71 5.24 -6.22
CA GLU A 147 -12.70 6.08 -5.55
C GLU A 147 -12.29 7.57 -5.44
N LYS A 148 -12.22 8.26 -6.57
CA LYS A 148 -11.94 9.72 -6.64
C LYS A 148 -10.57 10.14 -6.09
N SER A 149 -9.64 9.22 -5.93
CA SER A 149 -8.29 9.55 -5.49
C SER A 149 -7.55 10.42 -6.50
N LYS A 150 -6.68 11.30 -6.00
CA LYS A 150 -5.73 12.08 -6.77
C LYS A 150 -4.32 11.67 -6.38
N VAL A 151 -3.58 11.14 -7.33
CA VAL A 151 -2.25 10.57 -7.06
C VAL A 151 -1.20 11.19 -7.98
N SER A 152 -0.07 11.57 -7.42
CA SER A 152 1.13 11.95 -8.14
C SER A 152 2.27 10.99 -7.82
N ILE A 153 2.84 10.37 -8.84
CA ILE A 153 3.97 9.45 -8.73
C ILE A 153 5.14 10.07 -9.51
N ASN A 154 6.22 10.40 -8.80
CA ASN A 154 7.36 11.07 -9.42
C ASN A 154 8.37 10.08 -10.00
N SER A 155 8.58 8.95 -9.35
CA SER A 155 9.43 7.86 -9.84
C SER A 155 8.89 6.52 -9.33
N ALA A 156 8.70 5.56 -10.24
CA ALA A 156 8.33 4.20 -9.87
C ALA A 156 9.11 3.17 -10.69
N SER A 157 9.62 2.17 -10.02
CA SER A 157 10.11 0.94 -10.61
C SER A 157 9.21 -0.20 -10.17
N ILE A 158 8.46 -0.79 -11.11
CA ILE A 158 7.53 -1.88 -10.84
C ILE A 158 7.98 -3.09 -11.65
N ASP A 159 8.21 -4.19 -10.98
CA ASP A 159 8.63 -5.43 -11.60
C ASP A 159 7.80 -6.61 -11.11
N ASN A 160 7.30 -7.40 -12.04
CA ASN A 160 6.51 -8.59 -11.80
C ASN A 160 5.18 -8.35 -11.05
N ALA A 161 4.13 -8.06 -11.84
CA ALA A 161 2.73 -8.01 -11.41
C ALA A 161 1.80 -8.36 -12.59
N ILE A 162 0.50 -8.50 -12.35
CA ILE A 162 -0.46 -8.62 -13.45
C ILE A 162 -0.68 -7.24 -14.08
N TYR A 163 -0.93 -6.23 -13.25
CA TYR A 163 -1.08 -4.82 -13.65
C TYR A 163 0.01 -3.96 -13.02
N GLY A 164 0.63 -3.08 -13.79
CA GLY A 164 1.57 -2.11 -13.25
C GLY A 164 0.86 -1.05 -12.42
N ILE A 165 0.12 -0.16 -13.07
CA ILE A 165 -0.63 0.92 -12.41
C ILE A 165 -2.08 0.93 -12.92
N VAL A 166 -3.03 0.90 -11.99
CA VAL A 166 -4.46 0.90 -12.27
C VAL A 166 -5.13 2.11 -11.64
N SER A 167 -5.85 2.88 -12.44
CA SER A 167 -6.72 3.97 -11.99
C SER A 167 -8.19 3.57 -12.17
N LYS A 168 -8.99 3.69 -11.12
CA LYS A 168 -10.40 3.28 -11.11
C LYS A 168 -11.30 4.41 -10.59
N ASP A 169 -12.59 4.37 -10.96
CA ASP A 169 -13.67 5.02 -10.21
C ASP A 169 -13.45 6.52 -9.99
N SER A 170 -13.36 7.29 -11.07
CA SER A 170 -13.18 8.76 -11.10
C SER A 170 -11.84 9.25 -10.54
N SER A 171 -10.86 8.37 -10.38
CA SER A 171 -9.53 8.75 -9.92
C SER A 171 -8.70 9.41 -11.01
N LYS A 172 -7.72 10.20 -10.61
CA LYS A 172 -6.77 10.88 -11.49
C LYS A 172 -5.35 10.62 -11.03
N VAL A 173 -4.52 10.14 -11.93
CA VAL A 173 -3.13 9.77 -11.65
C VAL A 173 -2.21 10.50 -12.61
N PHE A 174 -1.14 11.06 -12.08
CA PHE A 174 -0.04 11.61 -12.86
C PHE A 174 1.26 10.89 -12.55
N ILE A 175 1.92 10.33 -13.57
CA ILE A 175 3.11 9.49 -13.42
C ILE A 175 4.29 10.14 -14.12
N LYS A 176 5.45 10.17 -13.48
CA LYS A 176 6.71 10.61 -14.08
C LYS A 176 7.80 9.57 -13.92
N ASN A 177 8.77 9.60 -14.83
CA ASN A 177 10.07 8.90 -14.72
C ASN A 177 9.95 7.45 -14.20
N SER A 178 9.05 6.67 -14.79
CA SER A 178 8.73 5.34 -14.28
C SER A 178 9.11 4.24 -15.24
N LYS A 179 9.52 3.11 -14.69
CA LYS A 179 9.80 1.88 -15.41
C LYS A 179 8.91 0.76 -14.88
N ILE A 180 8.22 0.09 -15.81
CA ILE A 180 7.34 -1.04 -15.51
C ILE A 180 7.81 -2.22 -16.35
N SER A 181 8.15 -3.34 -15.72
CA SER A 181 8.70 -4.53 -16.38
C SER A 181 8.06 -5.83 -15.87
N ASN A 182 8.10 -6.86 -16.71
CA ASN A 182 7.53 -8.18 -16.39
C ASN A 182 6.05 -8.10 -15.98
N ILE A 183 5.25 -7.41 -16.79
CA ILE A 183 3.86 -7.05 -16.49
C ILE A 183 2.97 -7.49 -17.64
N LYS A 184 1.77 -7.98 -17.33
CA LYS A 184 0.77 -8.29 -18.37
C LYS A 184 0.12 -7.01 -18.92
N TYR A 185 -0.23 -6.06 -18.04
CA TYR A 185 -0.85 -4.79 -18.40
C TYR A 185 -0.14 -3.63 -17.68
N CYS A 186 0.54 -2.77 -18.41
CA CYS A 186 1.29 -1.67 -17.81
C CYS A 186 0.41 -0.64 -17.12
N LEU A 187 -0.59 -0.15 -17.84
CA LEU A 187 -1.54 0.83 -17.34
C LEU A 187 -2.97 0.38 -17.64
N ALA A 188 -3.87 0.61 -16.73
CA ALA A 188 -5.30 0.43 -16.95
C ALA A 188 -6.11 1.55 -16.29
N ALA A 189 -7.06 2.13 -17.02
CA ALA A 189 -7.97 3.16 -16.54
C ALA A 189 -9.41 2.76 -16.84
N TYR A 190 -10.23 2.58 -15.81
CA TYR A 190 -11.61 2.13 -16.01
C TYR A 190 -12.55 2.54 -14.87
N ARG A 191 -13.83 2.30 -15.06
CA ARG A 191 -14.86 2.36 -14.03
C ARG A 191 -15.13 0.94 -13.51
N LYS A 192 -14.92 0.71 -12.21
CA LYS A 192 -15.22 -0.56 -11.53
C LYS A 192 -16.60 -0.52 -10.88
N LYS A 193 -16.91 0.55 -10.17
CA LYS A 193 -18.14 0.74 -9.41
C LYS A 193 -19.10 1.65 -10.18
N GLN A 194 -20.40 1.31 -10.21
CA GLN A 194 -21.39 1.98 -11.07
C GLN A 194 -21.64 3.44 -10.68
N GLU A 195 -21.49 3.79 -9.41
CA GLU A 195 -21.67 5.15 -8.89
C GLU A 195 -20.57 6.15 -9.27
N PHE A 196 -19.49 5.70 -9.90
CA PHE A 196 -18.39 6.55 -10.36
C PHE A 196 -18.37 6.68 -11.88
N SER A 197 -17.60 7.65 -12.36
CA SER A 197 -17.23 7.77 -13.78
C SER A 197 -15.93 7.00 -14.07
N GLY A 198 -15.49 7.06 -15.32
CA GLY A 198 -14.15 6.62 -15.74
C GLY A 198 -13.04 7.38 -15.01
N SER A 199 -11.84 6.87 -15.11
CA SER A 199 -10.64 7.42 -14.49
C SER A 199 -9.62 7.86 -15.54
N VAL A 200 -8.57 8.57 -15.12
CA VAL A 200 -7.53 9.11 -15.98
C VAL A 200 -6.15 8.75 -15.46
N ILE A 201 -5.25 8.39 -16.38
CA ILE A 201 -3.82 8.28 -16.14
C ILE A 201 -3.10 9.18 -17.12
N ASP A 202 -2.43 10.22 -16.64
CA ASP A 202 -1.50 11.04 -17.40
C ASP A 202 -0.06 10.64 -17.05
N PHE A 203 0.83 10.60 -18.02
CA PHE A 203 2.21 10.23 -17.76
C PHE A 203 3.22 11.00 -18.61
N ASN A 204 4.44 11.10 -18.08
CA ASN A 204 5.60 11.66 -18.75
C ASN A 204 6.83 10.82 -18.44
N ASN A 205 7.55 10.38 -19.46
CA ASN A 205 8.73 9.52 -19.35
C ASN A 205 8.41 8.19 -18.63
N LEU A 206 7.64 7.34 -19.30
CA LEU A 206 7.28 6.00 -18.86
C LEU A 206 7.84 4.97 -19.82
N SER A 207 8.59 3.99 -19.34
CA SER A 207 8.92 2.78 -20.09
C SER A 207 8.10 1.58 -19.58
N CYS A 208 7.71 0.74 -20.50
CA CYS A 208 6.89 -0.44 -20.20
C CYS A 208 7.35 -1.62 -21.02
N ASP A 209 7.76 -2.68 -20.35
CA ASP A 209 8.16 -3.96 -20.93
C ASP A 209 7.16 -5.04 -20.51
N ASN A 210 6.36 -5.52 -21.46
CA ASN A 210 5.38 -6.58 -21.28
C ASN A 210 6.01 -7.97 -21.47
N TYR A 211 5.36 -9.02 -20.95
CA TYR A 211 5.70 -10.41 -21.28
C TYR A 211 5.50 -10.68 -22.77
#